data_324845e251fe6b187517fbdeb735b24e
#
_entry.id   324845e251fe6b187517fbdeb735b24e
#
_cell.length_a   1.000
_cell.length_b   1.000
_cell.length_c   1.000
_cell.angle_alpha   90.00
_cell.angle_beta   90.00
_cell.angle_gamma   90.00
#
_symmetry.space_group_name_H-M   'P 1'
#
loop_
_entity.id
_entity.type
_entity.pdbx_description
1 polymer ?
#
loop_
_entity_poly.entity_id
_entity_poly.type
_entity_poly.pdbx_seq_one_letter_code
_entity_poly.pdbx_strand_id
1 'polypeptide(L)'
;MVEARALTAPYQVRFRAGRNTASADTVKNGVGGSSGPRPHELLEAALATCMTISARMALVDMGLTDTGVSVVVTLDRQEAVTRFRYELVLDPPVDEAQYQAVAERVRQSPVRRTLGRALEFEPA
;
A
#
# COMPACT_ATOMS: atom_id res chain seq x y z
N MET A 1 -8.03 -7.57 12.01
CA MET A 1 -7.19 -8.70 12.45
C MET A 1 -6.76 -9.51 11.23
N VAL A 2 -5.49 -9.89 11.18
CA VAL A 2 -4.93 -10.74 10.13
C VAL A 2 -4.20 -11.90 10.80
N GLU A 3 -4.44 -13.10 10.31
CA GLU A 3 -3.71 -14.30 10.74
C GLU A 3 -2.81 -14.75 9.58
N ALA A 4 -1.57 -15.08 9.90
CA ALA A 4 -0.63 -15.61 8.92
C ALA A 4 -0.14 -16.99 9.38
N ARG A 5 0.00 -17.91 8.42
CA ARG A 5 0.40 -19.30 8.68
C ARG A 5 1.46 -19.73 7.69
N ALA A 6 2.55 -20.29 8.21
CA ALA A 6 3.59 -20.88 7.37
C ALA A 6 3.03 -22.09 6.60
N LEU A 7 3.39 -22.20 5.33
CA LEU A 7 3.10 -23.36 4.50
C LEU A 7 4.31 -24.31 4.50
N THR A 8 4.16 -25.44 3.82
CA THR A 8 5.22 -26.47 3.79
C THR A 8 6.45 -26.00 3.01
N ALA A 9 6.26 -25.27 1.91
CA ALA A 9 7.37 -24.72 1.14
C ALA A 9 8.06 -23.61 1.94
N PRO A 10 9.41 -23.54 1.90
CA PRO A 10 10.14 -22.56 2.65
C PRO A 10 9.67 -21.12 2.34
N TYR A 11 9.38 -20.35 3.40
CA TYR A 11 9.03 -18.93 3.37
C TYR A 11 7.72 -18.60 2.64
N GLN A 12 6.97 -19.60 2.18
CA GLN A 12 5.59 -19.37 1.75
C GLN A 12 4.68 -19.23 2.96
N VAL A 13 3.87 -18.20 2.93
CA VAL A 13 2.92 -17.89 4.00
C VAL A 13 1.56 -17.64 3.39
N ARG A 14 0.54 -18.21 3.98
CA ARG A 14 -0.85 -17.83 3.68
C ARG A 14 -1.36 -16.92 4.77
N PHE A 15 -2.02 -15.86 4.39
CA PHE A 15 -2.65 -14.99 5.37
C PHE A 15 -4.13 -14.78 5.04
N ARG A 16 -4.89 -14.50 6.08
CA ARG A 16 -6.33 -14.31 5.99
C ARG A 16 -6.73 -13.02 6.71
N ALA A 17 -7.53 -12.20 6.03
CA ALA A 17 -8.13 -10.99 6.56
C ALA A 17 -9.64 -11.10 6.33
N GLY A 18 -10.39 -11.48 7.38
CA GLY A 18 -11.81 -11.78 7.24
C GLY A 18 -12.03 -12.98 6.32
N ARG A 19 -12.75 -12.76 5.22
CA ARG A 19 -13.02 -13.80 4.19
C ARG A 19 -11.93 -13.87 3.14
N ASN A 20 -11.04 -12.91 3.10
CA ASN A 20 -10.04 -12.79 2.05
C ASN A 20 -8.77 -13.53 2.45
N THR A 21 -8.24 -14.31 1.53
CA THR A 21 -6.96 -15.01 1.71
C THR A 21 -6.02 -14.64 0.59
N ALA A 22 -4.74 -14.59 0.90
CA ALA A 22 -3.68 -14.36 -0.08
C ALA A 22 -2.40 -15.00 0.43
N SER A 23 -1.38 -15.02 -0.42
CA SER A 23 -0.08 -15.61 -0.10
C SER A 23 1.01 -14.56 -0.14
N ALA A 24 2.01 -14.74 0.69
CA ALA A 24 3.27 -13.99 0.65
C ALA A 24 4.42 -14.98 0.53
N ASP A 25 5.52 -14.51 -0.01
CA ASP A 25 6.72 -15.32 -0.20
C ASP A 25 7.94 -14.40 -0.23
N THR A 26 9.12 -14.97 -0.10
CA THR A 26 10.37 -14.23 -0.22
C THR A 26 11.52 -15.20 -0.46
N VAL A 27 12.67 -14.66 -0.82
CA VAL A 27 13.91 -15.42 -0.93
C VAL A 27 14.89 -14.87 0.10
N LYS A 28 15.46 -15.79 0.90
CA LYS A 28 16.51 -15.46 1.88
C LYS A 28 17.61 -16.51 1.79
N ASN A 29 18.84 -16.05 1.54
CA ASN A 29 20.00 -16.92 1.41
C ASN A 29 19.80 -18.03 0.37
N GLY A 30 19.19 -17.70 -0.76
CA GLY A 30 18.93 -18.64 -1.85
C GLY A 30 17.78 -19.61 -1.61
N VAL A 31 17.05 -19.47 -0.50
CA VAL A 31 15.90 -20.32 -0.14
C VAL A 31 14.63 -19.50 -0.22
N GLY A 32 13.57 -20.10 -0.74
CA GLY A 32 12.27 -19.45 -0.92
C GLY A 32 11.91 -19.28 -2.38
N GLY A 33 10.95 -18.42 -2.66
CA GLY A 33 10.43 -18.22 -4.00
C GLY A 33 9.64 -16.92 -4.14
N SER A 34 8.78 -16.91 -5.17
CA SER A 34 7.99 -15.73 -5.54
C SER A 34 6.52 -16.07 -5.80
N SER A 35 5.94 -16.94 -5.01
CA SER A 35 4.53 -17.34 -5.16
C SER A 35 3.54 -16.29 -4.63
N GLY A 36 4.05 -15.20 -4.11
CA GLY A 36 3.26 -14.05 -3.67
C GLY A 36 4.16 -12.84 -3.42
N PRO A 37 3.57 -11.68 -3.09
CA PRO A 37 4.36 -10.51 -2.74
C PRO A 37 5.19 -10.74 -1.48
N ARG A 38 6.30 -10.05 -1.39
CA ARG A 38 7.15 -10.05 -0.20
C ARG A 38 6.49 -9.21 0.92
N PRO A 39 6.79 -9.49 2.18
CA PRO A 39 6.18 -8.72 3.28
C PRO A 39 6.33 -7.21 3.18
N HIS A 40 7.50 -6.69 2.75
CA HIS A 40 7.66 -5.26 2.55
C HIS A 40 6.83 -4.73 1.38
N GLU A 41 6.61 -5.54 0.35
CA GLU A 41 5.71 -5.17 -0.74
C GLU A 41 4.25 -5.07 -0.26
N LEU A 42 3.88 -5.82 0.76
CA LEU A 42 2.56 -5.69 1.39
C LEU A 42 2.41 -4.36 2.12
N LEU A 43 3.48 -3.82 2.70
CA LEU A 43 3.46 -2.47 3.27
C LEU A 43 3.26 -1.42 2.18
N GLU A 44 3.99 -1.56 1.06
CA GLU A 44 3.81 -0.69 -0.10
C GLU A 44 2.38 -0.78 -0.64
N ALA A 45 1.85 -2.01 -0.76
CA ALA A 45 0.50 -2.25 -1.24
C ALA A 45 -0.57 -1.63 -0.32
N ALA A 46 -0.38 -1.73 1.00
CA ALA A 46 -1.32 -1.14 1.95
C ALA A 46 -1.43 0.36 1.76
N LEU A 47 -0.30 1.05 1.61
CA LEU A 47 -0.30 2.49 1.37
C LEU A 47 -0.83 2.83 -0.02
N ALA A 48 -0.37 2.13 -1.06
CA ALA A 48 -0.78 2.38 -2.44
C ALA A 48 -2.29 2.20 -2.63
N THR A 49 -2.86 1.13 -2.10
CA THR A 49 -4.29 0.87 -2.23
C THR A 49 -5.13 1.91 -1.48
N CYS A 50 -4.71 2.28 -0.28
CA CYS A 50 -5.41 3.29 0.50
C CYS A 50 -5.36 4.67 -0.19
N MET A 51 -4.22 5.07 -0.71
CA MET A 51 -4.06 6.32 -1.45
C MET A 51 -4.88 6.33 -2.75
N THR A 52 -4.93 5.19 -3.45
CA THR A 52 -5.74 5.05 -4.67
C THR A 52 -7.23 5.22 -4.37
N ILE A 53 -7.71 4.62 -3.28
CA ILE A 53 -9.10 4.78 -2.84
C ILE A 53 -9.37 6.25 -2.48
N SER A 54 -8.49 6.88 -1.73
CA SER A 54 -8.63 8.29 -1.36
C SER A 54 -8.68 9.21 -2.59
N ALA A 55 -7.82 8.94 -3.57
CA ALA A 55 -7.83 9.68 -4.83
C ALA A 55 -9.14 9.46 -5.59
N ARG A 56 -9.63 8.22 -5.66
CA ARG A 56 -10.91 7.90 -6.29
C ARG A 56 -12.06 8.66 -5.63
N MET A 57 -12.06 8.71 -4.31
CA MET A 57 -13.09 9.44 -3.55
C MET A 57 -13.08 10.94 -3.91
N ALA A 58 -11.89 11.53 -3.99
CA ALA A 58 -11.75 12.94 -4.38
C ALA A 58 -12.26 13.20 -5.80
N LEU A 59 -11.92 12.31 -6.74
CA LEU A 59 -12.39 12.43 -8.13
C LEU A 59 -13.91 12.32 -8.22
N VAL A 60 -14.51 11.39 -7.49
CA VAL A 60 -15.97 11.24 -7.45
C VAL A 60 -16.62 12.52 -6.90
N ASP A 61 -16.08 13.08 -5.82
CA ASP A 61 -16.61 14.31 -5.21
C ASP A 61 -16.54 15.51 -6.17
N MET A 62 -15.61 15.50 -7.11
CA MET A 62 -15.46 16.54 -8.14
C MET A 62 -16.22 16.23 -9.45
N GLY A 63 -16.93 15.10 -9.50
CA GLY A 63 -17.64 14.67 -10.71
C GLY A 63 -16.72 14.15 -11.82
N LEU A 64 -15.46 13.82 -11.50
CA LEU A 64 -14.48 13.32 -12.46
C LEU A 64 -14.44 11.79 -12.45
N THR A 65 -15.57 11.16 -12.75
CA THR A 65 -15.74 9.71 -12.63
C THR A 65 -15.06 8.89 -13.72
N ASP A 66 -14.70 9.54 -14.84
CA ASP A 66 -14.04 8.88 -15.97
C ASP A 66 -12.51 8.97 -15.92
N THR A 67 -11.96 9.65 -14.92
CA THR A 67 -10.52 9.76 -14.74
C THR A 67 -9.99 8.51 -14.07
N GLY A 68 -9.05 7.83 -14.71
CA GLY A 68 -8.32 6.72 -14.12
C GLY A 68 -7.32 7.22 -13.10
N VAL A 69 -7.07 6.43 -12.08
CA VAL A 69 -6.11 6.76 -11.03
C VAL A 69 -5.25 5.54 -10.69
N SER A 70 -3.96 5.80 -10.54
CA SER A 70 -3.04 4.84 -9.96
C SER A 70 -2.07 5.56 -9.02
N VAL A 71 -1.59 4.84 -8.04
CA VAL A 71 -0.55 5.32 -7.13
C VAL A 71 0.56 4.28 -7.08
N VAL A 72 1.77 4.72 -7.35
CA VAL A 72 2.96 3.89 -7.22
C VAL A 72 3.63 4.22 -5.90
N VAL A 73 3.92 3.21 -5.10
CA VAL A 73 4.62 3.39 -3.81
C VAL A 73 5.90 2.58 -3.82
N THR A 74 6.98 3.22 -3.41
CA THR A 74 8.29 2.57 -3.26
C THR A 74 8.78 2.80 -1.84
N LEU A 75 9.15 1.72 -1.18
CA LEU A 75 9.71 1.76 0.17
C LEU A 75 11.21 1.90 0.08
N ASP A 76 11.74 2.97 0.66
CA ASP A 76 13.17 3.25 0.75
C ASP A 76 13.57 3.15 2.23
N ARG A 77 14.22 2.05 2.59
CA ARG A 77 14.64 1.77 3.97
C ARG A 77 16.08 2.19 4.17
N GLN A 78 16.28 3.21 4.97
CA GLN A 78 17.60 3.66 5.42
C GLN A 78 17.81 3.24 6.87
N GLU A 79 19.04 3.32 7.37
CA GLU A 79 19.35 2.92 8.74
C GLU A 79 18.53 3.73 9.78
N ALA A 80 18.44 5.04 9.60
CA ALA A 80 17.80 5.92 10.58
C ALA A 80 16.36 6.27 10.23
N VAL A 81 15.90 6.03 9.00
CA VAL A 81 14.58 6.44 8.54
C VAL A 81 14.10 5.53 7.41
N THR A 82 12.80 5.31 7.37
CA THR A 82 12.14 4.64 6.25
C THR A 82 11.27 5.67 5.53
N ARG A 83 11.41 5.75 4.20
CA ARG A 83 10.61 6.64 3.37
C ARG A 83 9.69 5.82 2.48
N PHE A 84 8.43 6.21 2.46
CA PHE A 84 7.47 5.76 1.46
C PHE A 84 7.40 6.86 0.39
N ARG A 85 8.01 6.59 -0.75
CA ARG A 85 7.92 7.49 -1.90
C ARG A 85 6.70 7.10 -2.71
N TYR A 86 5.90 8.08 -3.12
CA TYR A 86 4.70 7.77 -3.89
C TYR A 86 4.50 8.75 -5.03
N GLU A 87 3.89 8.25 -6.09
CA GLU A 87 3.56 9.02 -7.28
C GLU A 87 2.08 8.81 -7.61
N LEU A 88 1.35 9.91 -7.74
CA LEU A 88 -0.06 9.91 -8.14
C LEU A 88 -0.14 10.14 -9.64
N VAL A 89 -0.81 9.24 -10.36
CA VAL A 89 -1.02 9.34 -11.80
C VAL A 89 -2.51 9.39 -12.10
N LEU A 90 -2.94 10.45 -12.77
CA LEU A 90 -4.32 10.63 -13.23
C LEU A 90 -4.35 10.62 -14.74
N ASP A 91 -5.23 9.80 -15.33
CA ASP A 91 -5.36 9.64 -16.78
C ASP A 91 -6.83 9.49 -17.17
N PRO A 92 -7.39 10.39 -18.01
CA PRO A 92 -6.73 11.56 -18.59
C PRO A 92 -6.32 12.60 -17.54
N PRO A 93 -5.35 13.47 -17.87
CA PRO A 93 -4.92 14.52 -16.96
C PRO A 93 -6.07 15.47 -16.60
N VAL A 94 -6.03 15.99 -15.40
CA VAL A 94 -6.95 17.02 -14.89
C VAL A 94 -6.21 18.36 -14.81
N ASP A 95 -6.92 19.45 -14.54
CA ASP A 95 -6.24 20.73 -14.34
C ASP A 95 -5.44 20.75 -13.04
N GLU A 96 -4.58 21.73 -12.87
CA GLU A 96 -3.67 21.82 -11.73
C GLU A 96 -4.42 21.94 -10.40
N ALA A 97 -5.51 22.71 -10.35
CA ALA A 97 -6.29 22.86 -9.13
C ALA A 97 -6.97 21.56 -8.73
N GLN A 98 -7.50 20.82 -9.71
CA GLN A 98 -8.10 19.50 -9.48
C GLN A 98 -7.03 18.50 -9.02
N TYR A 99 -5.86 18.51 -9.67
CA TYR A 99 -4.75 17.63 -9.27
C TYR A 99 -4.35 17.90 -7.82
N GLN A 100 -4.18 19.16 -7.42
CA GLN A 100 -3.80 19.52 -6.06
C GLN A 100 -4.85 19.09 -5.05
N ALA A 101 -6.13 19.18 -5.39
CA ALA A 101 -7.21 18.72 -4.51
C ALA A 101 -7.14 17.20 -4.30
N VAL A 102 -6.89 16.42 -5.37
CA VAL A 102 -6.69 14.97 -5.27
C VAL A 102 -5.43 14.65 -4.45
N ALA A 103 -4.32 15.33 -4.73
CA ALA A 103 -3.06 15.14 -4.03
C ALA A 103 -3.19 15.40 -2.52
N GLU A 104 -3.94 16.43 -2.13
CA GLU A 104 -4.20 16.72 -0.72
C GLU A 104 -4.99 15.59 -0.05
N ARG A 105 -6.00 15.06 -0.73
CA ARG A 105 -6.79 13.94 -0.22
C ARG A 105 -5.93 12.70 -0.03
N VAL A 106 -5.00 12.45 -0.97
CA VAL A 106 -4.04 11.36 -0.89
C VAL A 106 -3.12 11.52 0.32
N ARG A 107 -2.64 12.72 0.59
CA ARG A 107 -1.82 13.01 1.77
C ARG A 107 -2.55 12.72 3.08
N GLN A 108 -3.88 12.78 3.09
CA GLN A 108 -4.72 12.54 4.26
C GLN A 108 -5.25 11.10 4.32
N SER A 109 -4.75 10.19 3.48
CA SER A 109 -5.23 8.81 3.47
C SER A 109 -5.02 8.14 4.82
N PRO A 110 -5.97 7.30 5.27
CA PRO A 110 -5.92 6.72 6.62
C PRO A 110 -4.65 5.91 6.91
N VAL A 111 -4.19 5.08 5.98
CA VAL A 111 -2.97 4.28 6.18
C VAL A 111 -1.74 5.20 6.27
N ARG A 112 -1.69 6.26 5.46
CA ARG A 112 -0.59 7.23 5.55
C ARG A 112 -0.55 7.87 6.93
N ARG A 113 -1.71 8.25 7.47
CA ARG A 113 -1.78 8.84 8.82
C ARG A 113 -1.37 7.85 9.90
N THR A 114 -1.76 6.59 9.75
CA THR A 114 -1.35 5.52 10.68
C THR A 114 0.17 5.32 10.66
N LEU A 115 0.75 5.21 9.48
CA LEU A 115 2.20 5.02 9.33
C LEU A 115 3.01 6.25 9.76
N GLY A 116 2.39 7.42 9.69
CA GLY A 116 3.05 8.69 10.07
C GLY A 116 3.05 8.99 11.56
N ARG A 117 2.46 8.14 12.39
CA ARG A 117 2.46 8.26 13.84
C ARG A 117 3.48 7.31 14.45
N ALA A 118 3.73 7.46 15.75
CA ALA A 118 4.55 6.50 16.47
C ALA A 118 3.92 5.10 16.39
N LEU A 119 4.75 4.10 16.13
CA LEU A 119 4.32 2.71 16.05
C LEU A 119 4.87 1.97 17.27
N GLU A 120 3.99 1.25 17.96
CA GLU A 120 4.33 0.45 19.11
C GLU A 120 3.99 -1.01 18.83
N PHE A 121 4.83 -1.93 19.34
CA PHE A 121 4.67 -3.36 19.13
C PHE A 121 4.58 -4.04 20.49
N GLU A 122 3.41 -4.62 20.76
CA GLU A 122 3.12 -5.23 22.05
C GLU A 122 2.71 -6.69 21.86
N PRO A 123 3.33 -7.64 22.59
CA PRO A 123 2.83 -9.01 22.61
C PRO A 123 1.44 -9.04 23.24
N ALA A 124 0.55 -9.80 22.62
CA ALA A 124 -0.80 -9.96 23.15
C ALA A 124 -0.83 -10.93 24.35
#